data_2323ed2b16cb5f15495090eac957aab8
#
_entry.id   2323ed2b16cb5f15495090eac957aab8
#
_cell.length_a   1.000
_cell.length_b   1.000
_cell.length_c   1.000
_cell.angle_alpha   90.00
_cell.angle_beta   90.00
_cell.angle_gamma   90.00
#
_symmetry.space_group_name_H-M   'P 1'
#
loop_
_entity.id
_entity.type
_entity.pdbx_description
1 polymer ?
#
loop_
_entity_poly.entity_id
_entity_poly.type
_entity_poly.pdbx_seq_one_letter_code
_entity_poly.pdbx_strand_id
1 'polypeptide(L)'
;MQVTSKWIDGMCFVGTTEGGHSVVMEGSAAEGAAKRGPSPLEMLLLGVAGCSSIDVVMIAEKQRQKVTDCRATVTAKRADDAPRVFTEIHIHFKVFGHDLKESAIERAVQMSAEKYCSASIM
;
A
#
# COMPACT_ATOMS: atom_id res chain seq x y z
N MET A 1 14.57 -10.22 7.55
CA MET A 1 13.76 -10.03 6.32
C MET A 1 14.67 -9.49 5.21
N GLN A 2 14.58 -10.07 4.02
CA GLN A 2 15.47 -9.71 2.91
C GLN A 2 14.72 -9.74 1.59
N VAL A 3 14.99 -8.78 0.74
CA VAL A 3 14.47 -8.75 -0.63
C VAL A 3 15.61 -8.48 -1.60
N THR A 4 15.46 -8.93 -2.84
CA THR A 4 16.46 -8.76 -3.88
C THR A 4 15.80 -8.12 -5.11
N SER A 5 16.47 -7.18 -5.73
CA SER A 5 16.02 -6.56 -6.97
C SER A 5 17.01 -6.89 -8.08
N LYS A 6 16.51 -7.43 -9.19
CA LYS A 6 17.33 -7.81 -10.35
C LYS A 6 16.91 -7.02 -11.58
N TRP A 7 17.88 -6.40 -12.23
CA TRP A 7 17.67 -5.68 -13.49
C TRP A 7 17.36 -6.66 -14.63
N ILE A 8 16.34 -6.35 -15.40
CA ILE A 8 15.97 -7.17 -16.57
C ILE A 8 16.44 -6.48 -17.86
N ASP A 9 15.92 -5.30 -18.12
CA ASP A 9 16.34 -4.44 -19.23
C ASP A 9 15.76 -3.04 -19.01
N GLY A 10 16.25 -2.05 -19.74
CA GLY A 10 15.75 -0.68 -19.62
C GLY A 10 15.67 -0.23 -18.16
N MET A 11 14.49 0.17 -17.72
CA MET A 11 14.21 0.54 -16.32
C MET A 11 13.31 -0.48 -15.62
N CYS A 12 13.34 -1.72 -16.09
CA CYS A 12 12.54 -2.81 -15.56
C CYS A 12 13.38 -3.70 -14.64
N PHE A 13 12.80 -3.98 -13.46
CA PHE A 13 13.42 -4.80 -12.43
C PHE A 13 12.43 -5.83 -11.91
N VAL A 14 12.94 -6.95 -11.45
CA VAL A 14 12.14 -7.96 -10.74
C VAL A 14 12.61 -8.00 -9.29
N GLY A 15 11.67 -7.72 -8.38
CA GLY A 15 11.91 -7.85 -6.95
C GLY A 15 11.47 -9.21 -6.45
N THR A 16 12.26 -9.83 -5.60
CA THR A 16 11.96 -11.16 -5.04
C THR A 16 12.15 -11.15 -3.54
N THR A 17 11.19 -11.73 -2.82
CA THR A 17 11.22 -11.86 -1.37
C THR A 17 11.85 -13.20 -0.96
N GLU A 18 12.21 -13.32 0.32
CA GLU A 18 12.72 -14.59 0.88
C GLU A 18 11.74 -15.73 0.71
N GLY A 19 10.42 -15.41 0.73
CA GLY A 19 9.38 -16.42 0.53
C GLY A 19 9.20 -16.87 -0.91
N GLY A 20 10.00 -16.32 -1.85
CA GLY A 20 9.94 -16.71 -3.26
C GLY A 20 8.89 -15.97 -4.07
N HIS A 21 8.27 -14.93 -3.52
CA HIS A 21 7.31 -14.12 -4.26
C HIS A 21 8.03 -13.04 -5.05
N SER A 22 7.61 -12.82 -6.28
CA SER A 22 8.24 -11.86 -7.18
C SER A 22 7.25 -10.85 -7.71
N VAL A 23 7.73 -9.62 -7.91
CA VAL A 23 6.97 -8.54 -8.54
C VAL A 23 7.82 -7.84 -9.58
N VAL A 24 7.18 -7.40 -10.66
CA VAL A 24 7.83 -6.63 -11.72
C VAL A 24 7.61 -5.14 -11.41
N MET A 25 8.70 -4.37 -11.48
CA MET A 25 8.66 -2.91 -11.30
C MET A 25 9.30 -2.26 -12.52
N GLU A 26 8.74 -1.16 -12.99
CA GLU A 26 9.32 -0.42 -14.11
C GLU A 26 9.21 1.08 -13.87
N GLY A 27 10.36 1.76 -13.92
CA GLY A 27 10.40 3.21 -13.70
C GLY A 27 9.83 3.98 -14.88
N SER A 28 10.21 3.59 -16.10
CA SER A 28 9.69 4.18 -17.33
C SER A 28 9.72 3.14 -18.44
N ALA A 29 8.70 3.18 -19.31
CA ALA A 29 8.65 2.28 -20.46
C ALA A 29 9.50 2.85 -21.61
N ALA A 30 9.94 1.97 -22.52
CA ALA A 30 10.51 2.39 -23.78
C ALA A 30 9.44 3.17 -24.59
N GLU A 31 9.91 4.08 -25.45
CA GLU A 31 9.02 4.86 -26.28
C GLU A 31 8.08 3.96 -27.09
N GLY A 32 6.79 4.27 -27.02
CA GLY A 32 5.76 3.50 -27.72
C GLY A 32 5.36 2.19 -27.03
N ALA A 33 5.97 1.83 -25.92
CA ALA A 33 5.66 0.62 -25.17
C ALA A 33 4.88 0.95 -23.90
N ALA A 34 4.03 0.02 -23.46
CA ALA A 34 3.37 0.11 -22.16
C ALA A 34 4.31 -0.34 -21.05
N LYS A 35 4.18 0.22 -19.88
CA LYS A 35 4.92 -0.25 -18.68
C LYS A 35 4.50 -1.67 -18.34
N ARG A 36 5.47 -2.48 -17.93
CA ARG A 36 5.26 -3.88 -17.57
C ARG A 36 4.91 -4.08 -16.11
N GLY A 37 5.02 -3.04 -15.31
CA GLY A 37 4.69 -3.11 -13.89
C GLY A 37 4.64 -1.73 -13.25
N PRO A 38 4.22 -1.65 -11.98
CA PRO A 38 4.19 -0.38 -11.26
C PRO A 38 5.59 0.15 -11.01
N SER A 39 5.69 1.46 -10.79
CA SER A 39 6.95 2.07 -10.38
C SER A 39 7.30 1.66 -8.93
N PRO A 40 8.56 1.74 -8.55
CA PRO A 40 8.95 1.48 -7.15
C PRO A 40 8.21 2.34 -6.13
N LEU A 41 7.95 3.61 -6.43
CA LEU A 41 7.19 4.48 -5.52
C LEU A 41 5.72 4.07 -5.43
N GLU A 42 5.13 3.60 -6.51
CA GLU A 42 3.78 3.03 -6.46
C GLU A 42 3.75 1.78 -5.59
N MET A 43 4.82 0.98 -5.62
CA MET A 43 4.95 -0.19 -4.74
C MET A 43 4.98 0.21 -3.26
N LEU A 44 5.63 1.33 -2.91
CA LEU A 44 5.62 1.84 -1.55
C LEU A 44 4.20 2.20 -1.11
N LEU A 45 3.44 2.87 -1.99
CA LEU A 45 2.05 3.22 -1.71
C LEU A 45 1.17 1.97 -1.59
N LEU A 46 1.38 0.98 -2.44
CA LEU A 46 0.67 -0.30 -2.35
C LEU A 46 0.99 -1.00 -1.03
N GLY A 47 2.24 -0.93 -0.59
CA GLY A 47 2.65 -1.47 0.72
C GLY A 47 1.92 -0.79 1.87
N VAL A 48 1.83 0.52 1.86
CA VAL A 48 1.09 1.30 2.87
C VAL A 48 -0.39 0.91 2.84
N ALA A 49 -0.99 0.85 1.66
CA ALA A 49 -2.39 0.47 1.50
C ALA A 49 -2.66 -0.94 2.05
N GLY A 50 -1.82 -1.90 1.68
CA GLY A 50 -1.95 -3.29 2.13
C GLY A 50 -1.77 -3.45 3.63
N CYS A 51 -0.72 -2.86 4.18
CA CYS A 51 -0.43 -2.92 5.61
C CYS A 51 -1.57 -2.30 6.43
N SER A 52 -2.03 -1.12 6.04
CA SER A 52 -3.12 -0.43 6.72
C SER A 52 -4.43 -1.20 6.63
N SER A 53 -4.72 -1.78 5.46
CA SER A 53 -5.95 -2.55 5.24
C SER A 53 -5.99 -3.81 6.09
N ILE A 54 -4.87 -4.53 6.19
CA ILE A 54 -4.77 -5.71 7.06
C ILE A 54 -5.10 -5.34 8.49
N ASP A 55 -4.53 -4.24 8.98
CA ASP A 55 -4.77 -3.79 10.35
C ASP A 55 -6.22 -3.36 10.57
N VAL A 56 -6.81 -2.63 9.63
CA VAL A 56 -8.21 -2.19 9.73
C VAL A 56 -9.14 -3.40 9.84
N VAL A 57 -8.96 -4.40 8.97
CA VAL A 57 -9.78 -5.62 8.98
C VAL A 57 -9.57 -6.39 10.29
N MET A 58 -8.31 -6.57 10.70
CA MET A 58 -7.98 -7.29 11.92
C MET A 58 -8.59 -6.63 13.16
N ILE A 59 -8.47 -5.32 13.28
CA ILE A 59 -9.01 -4.57 14.42
C ILE A 59 -10.54 -4.62 14.41
N ALA A 60 -11.16 -4.43 13.23
CA ALA A 60 -12.62 -4.48 13.09
C ALA A 60 -13.16 -5.86 13.49
N GLU A 61 -12.48 -6.94 13.11
CA GLU A 61 -12.88 -8.29 13.52
C GLU A 61 -12.77 -8.48 15.03
N LYS A 62 -11.73 -7.94 15.67
CA LYS A 62 -11.60 -7.97 17.13
C LYS A 62 -12.71 -7.17 17.82
N GLN A 63 -13.24 -6.15 17.17
CA GLN A 63 -14.39 -5.38 17.64
C GLN A 63 -15.71 -6.07 17.31
N ARG A 64 -15.67 -7.30 16.81
CA ARG A 64 -16.84 -8.10 16.44
C ARG A 64 -17.66 -7.47 15.32
N GLN A 65 -17.02 -6.73 14.44
CA GLN A 65 -17.64 -6.20 13.24
C GLN A 65 -17.59 -7.25 12.13
N LYS A 66 -18.69 -7.43 11.41
CA LYS A 66 -18.78 -8.43 10.33
C LYS A 66 -18.39 -7.78 9.01
N VAL A 67 -17.08 -7.70 8.76
CA VAL A 67 -16.52 -7.12 7.55
C VAL A 67 -16.56 -8.13 6.40
N THR A 68 -17.09 -7.73 5.26
CA THR A 68 -17.15 -8.56 4.05
C THR A 68 -16.22 -8.08 2.95
N ASP A 69 -15.83 -6.81 2.95
CA ASP A 69 -14.89 -6.24 1.99
C ASP A 69 -14.22 -5.01 2.59
N CYS A 70 -13.01 -4.76 2.17
CA CYS A 70 -12.26 -3.57 2.57
C CYS A 70 -11.45 -3.09 1.38
N ARG A 71 -11.60 -1.82 1.02
CA ARG A 71 -10.87 -1.21 -0.08
C ARG A 71 -10.18 0.05 0.41
N ALA A 72 -8.93 0.22 0.04
CA ALA A 72 -8.16 1.42 0.36
C ALA A 72 -7.69 2.07 -0.93
N THR A 73 -7.93 3.36 -1.04
CA THR A 73 -7.42 4.17 -2.15
C THR A 73 -6.41 5.15 -1.57
N VAL A 74 -5.19 5.11 -2.09
CA VAL A 74 -4.10 5.98 -1.64
C VAL A 74 -3.81 7.01 -2.71
N THR A 75 -3.86 8.28 -2.33
CA THR A 75 -3.42 9.38 -3.18
C THR A 75 -2.24 10.06 -2.51
N ALA A 76 -1.27 10.47 -3.31
CA ALA A 76 -0.04 11.05 -2.77
C ALA A 76 0.43 12.21 -3.63
N LYS A 77 1.10 13.17 -2.98
CA LYS A 77 1.78 14.27 -3.64
C LYS A 77 3.26 14.12 -3.38
N ARG A 78 4.07 14.49 -4.36
CA ARG A 78 5.53 14.46 -4.28
C ARG A 78 6.08 15.87 -4.31
N ALA A 79 7.27 16.05 -3.72
CA ALA A 79 8.00 17.31 -3.83
C ALA A 79 8.35 17.61 -5.29
N ASP A 80 8.39 18.90 -5.67
CA ASP A 80 8.70 19.31 -7.03
C ASP A 80 10.18 19.13 -7.35
N ASP A 81 11.05 19.32 -6.35
CA ASP A 81 12.50 19.22 -6.51
C ASP A 81 13.06 17.89 -6.00
N ALA A 82 14.17 17.48 -6.56
CA ALA A 82 14.85 16.25 -6.14
C ALA A 82 15.48 16.43 -4.73
N PRO A 83 15.44 15.39 -3.87
CA PRO A 83 14.71 14.15 -4.07
C PRO A 83 13.20 14.36 -3.97
N ARG A 84 12.48 13.82 -4.93
CA ARG A 84 11.03 14.00 -5.02
C ARG A 84 10.30 13.07 -4.04
N VAL A 85 10.46 13.34 -2.76
CA VAL A 85 9.83 12.56 -1.69
C VAL A 85 8.32 12.81 -1.63
N PHE A 86 7.60 11.89 -1.01
CA PHE A 86 6.18 12.12 -0.74
C PHE A 86 6.03 13.23 0.31
N THR A 87 5.24 14.24 -0.01
CA THR A 87 4.93 15.34 0.90
C THR A 87 3.57 15.18 1.55
N GLU A 88 2.68 14.41 0.93
CA GLU A 88 1.34 14.18 1.43
C GLU A 88 0.87 12.81 0.95
N ILE A 89 0.34 12.02 1.87
CA ILE A 89 -0.28 10.72 1.57
C ILE A 89 -1.66 10.71 2.22
N HIS A 90 -2.67 10.49 1.42
CA HIS A 90 -4.05 10.35 1.88
C HIS A 90 -4.56 8.95 1.58
N ILE A 91 -5.12 8.29 2.59
CA ILE A 91 -5.70 6.96 2.47
C ILE A 91 -7.19 7.04 2.75
N HIS A 92 -7.99 6.62 1.78
CA HIS A 92 -9.43 6.53 1.91
C HIS A 92 -9.85 5.07 1.99
N PHE A 93 -10.54 4.68 3.07
CA PHE A 93 -11.03 3.33 3.27
C PHE A 93 -12.51 3.23 2.99
N LYS A 94 -12.91 2.17 2.27
CA LYS A 94 -14.30 1.75 2.15
C LYS A 94 -14.41 0.37 2.76
N VAL A 95 -15.15 0.27 3.86
CA VAL A 95 -15.34 -0.98 4.58
C VAL A 95 -16.79 -1.40 4.45
N PHE A 96 -17.00 -2.61 3.98
CA PHE A 96 -18.33 -3.18 3.76
C PHE A 96 -18.58 -4.32 4.73
N GLY A 97 -19.80 -4.48 5.14
CA GLY A 97 -20.16 -5.56 6.06
C GLY A 97 -21.62 -5.47 6.49
N HIS A 98 -21.96 -6.26 7.50
CA HIS A 98 -23.31 -6.32 8.07
C HIS A 98 -23.37 -5.58 9.40
N ASP A 99 -24.30 -4.63 9.51
CA ASP A 99 -24.55 -3.88 10.75
C ASP A 99 -23.28 -3.26 11.36
N LEU A 100 -22.43 -2.69 10.50
CA LEU A 100 -21.19 -2.07 10.94
C LEU A 100 -21.49 -0.79 11.73
N LYS A 101 -20.75 -0.62 12.84
CA LYS A 101 -20.80 0.63 13.61
C LYS A 101 -19.74 1.57 13.07
N GLU A 102 -20.16 2.73 12.62
CA GLU A 102 -19.25 3.73 12.07
C GLU A 102 -18.12 4.10 13.04
N SER A 103 -18.46 4.27 14.33
CA SER A 103 -17.47 4.59 15.36
C SER A 103 -16.40 3.50 15.52
N ALA A 104 -16.79 2.22 15.38
CA ALA A 104 -15.85 1.10 15.46
C ALA A 104 -14.88 1.09 14.28
N ILE A 105 -15.39 1.35 13.08
CA ILE A 105 -14.57 1.40 11.86
C ILE A 105 -13.63 2.60 11.89
N GLU A 106 -14.11 3.76 12.30
CA GLU A 106 -13.27 4.97 12.45
C GLU A 106 -12.12 4.70 13.43
N ARG A 107 -12.40 4.04 14.55
CA ARG A 107 -11.39 3.68 15.54
C ARG A 107 -10.37 2.69 14.96
N ALA A 108 -10.82 1.70 14.17
CA ALA A 108 -9.94 0.74 13.53
C ALA A 108 -8.95 1.43 12.58
N VAL A 109 -9.45 2.37 11.77
CA VAL A 109 -8.62 3.16 10.86
C VAL A 109 -7.61 4.00 11.62
N GLN A 110 -8.05 4.67 12.68
CA GLN A 110 -7.18 5.51 13.51
C GLN A 110 -6.08 4.68 14.20
N MET A 111 -6.44 3.54 14.76
CA MET A 111 -5.48 2.65 15.43
C MET A 111 -4.46 2.07 14.46
N SER A 112 -4.87 1.73 13.24
CA SER A 112 -3.95 1.28 12.20
C SER A 112 -2.87 2.31 11.95
N ALA A 113 -3.26 3.57 11.72
CA ALA A 113 -2.32 4.64 11.42
C ALA A 113 -1.38 4.96 12.58
N GLU A 114 -1.88 4.92 13.82
CA GLU A 114 -1.13 5.38 14.99
C GLU A 114 -0.29 4.30 15.67
N LYS A 115 -0.74 3.03 15.66
CA LYS A 115 -0.14 2.00 16.52
C LYS A 115 0.31 0.74 15.83
N TYR A 116 -0.35 0.32 14.76
CA TYR A 116 -0.16 -1.02 14.21
C TYR A 116 0.48 -1.09 12.83
N CYS A 117 0.24 -0.13 11.95
CA CYS A 117 0.79 -0.18 10.60
C CYS A 117 2.23 0.30 10.57
N SER A 118 3.16 -0.64 10.44
CA SER A 118 4.60 -0.34 10.37
C SER A 118 4.93 0.59 9.20
N ALA A 119 4.29 0.40 8.06
CA ALA A 119 4.55 1.20 6.88
C ALA A 119 4.07 2.65 7.05
N SER A 120 2.92 2.87 7.70
CA SER A 120 2.39 4.22 7.96
C SER A 120 3.25 5.00 8.95
N ILE A 121 3.84 4.32 9.93
CA ILE A 121 4.63 4.94 10.97
C ILE A 121 6.01 5.37 10.45
N MET A 122 6.51 4.66 9.47
CA MET A 122 7.74 5.04 8.79
C MET A 122 7.57 6.34 8.02
#